data_fafed7c3082aec889655c00d81fb8f5b
#
_entry.id   fafed7c3082aec889655c00d81fb8f5b
#
_cell.length_a   1.000
_cell.length_b   1.000
_cell.length_c   1.000
_cell.angle_alpha   90.00
_cell.angle_beta   90.00
_cell.angle_gamma   90.00
#
_symmetry.space_group_name_H-M   'P 1'
#
loop_
_entity.id
_entity.type
_entity.pdbx_description
1 polymer ?
#
loop_
_entity_poly.entity_id
_entity_poly.type
_entity_poly.pdbx_seq_one_letter_code
_entity_poly.pdbx_strand_id
1 'polypeptide(L)'
;MVVFGVLPLPDAYAAVDFDVLVFLLGMMLIVGYLEVGKFFEWAAEWVLRRAGTSERLLLGVVVGGGLLSAFFVNDTICLVVTPVLLAALGPMRVRPNPYLIGLAMGANVGSVLSVTGNPQNMLVGIWSRATFGGFLVHMLPVALGGLALTYGYLRWVYRGELREPFRERLEAVPVALDRPLVTRGLAMFAVAVAGWLAGGSLPLVAIAAGALMVLVAQRDPAYAIERVDWSLLLFFGSLFVVMRGFEQAGAVAWIDRHALDLVESDSPWRAATAVSAVMATLSNLISNVPAVILWRNTVPHLPQAQLIWRVVAMSSTFSGNLLLIGSMANLIVAEKAEARGARIGFGEYARVGVPVTLLTLAWGIMVLVATG
;
A
#
# COMPACT_ATOMS: atom_id res chain seq x y z
N MET A 1 -11.68 25.86 0.66
CA MET A 1 -12.08 26.01 -0.75
C MET A 1 -13.42 26.74 -0.87
N VAL A 2 -14.52 26.22 -0.31
CA VAL A 2 -15.85 26.85 -0.43
C VAL A 2 -15.91 28.20 0.26
N VAL A 3 -15.47 28.33 1.51
CA VAL A 3 -15.47 29.57 2.29
C VAL A 3 -14.67 30.70 1.63
N PHE A 4 -13.62 30.36 0.89
CA PHE A 4 -12.77 31.32 0.17
C PHE A 4 -13.25 31.59 -1.27
N GLY A 5 -14.43 31.07 -1.67
CA GLY A 5 -14.99 31.28 -3.01
C GLY A 5 -14.21 30.61 -4.16
N VAL A 6 -13.29 29.69 -3.86
CA VAL A 6 -12.52 28.96 -4.89
C VAL A 6 -13.38 27.92 -5.57
N LEU A 7 -14.33 27.30 -4.83
CA LEU A 7 -15.17 26.22 -5.33
C LEU A 7 -16.61 26.41 -4.84
N PRO A 8 -17.63 26.44 -5.73
CA PRO A 8 -19.02 26.43 -5.34
C PRO A 8 -19.39 25.19 -4.53
N LEU A 9 -20.32 25.34 -3.57
CA LEU A 9 -20.73 24.24 -2.70
C LEU A 9 -21.25 22.99 -3.48
N PRO A 10 -22.07 23.14 -4.53
CA PRO A 10 -22.48 21.97 -5.34
C PRO A 10 -21.30 21.23 -5.98
N ASP A 11 -20.30 21.97 -6.46
CA ASP A 11 -19.11 21.37 -7.10
C ASP A 11 -18.23 20.68 -6.06
N ALA A 12 -18.20 21.17 -4.82
CA ALA A 12 -17.49 20.50 -3.72
C ALA A 12 -18.11 19.15 -3.38
N TYR A 13 -19.44 19.04 -3.35
CA TYR A 13 -20.12 17.75 -3.18
C TYR A 13 -19.90 16.81 -4.37
N ALA A 14 -19.99 17.35 -5.60
CA ALA A 14 -19.77 16.56 -6.82
C ALA A 14 -18.31 16.09 -6.99
N ALA A 15 -17.37 16.75 -6.32
CA ALA A 15 -15.95 16.35 -6.36
C ALA A 15 -15.68 15.06 -5.59
N VAL A 16 -16.48 14.75 -4.56
CA VAL A 16 -16.27 13.57 -3.72
C VAL A 16 -16.56 12.30 -4.50
N ASP A 17 -15.56 11.44 -4.62
CA ASP A 17 -15.69 10.13 -5.26
C ASP A 17 -16.21 9.10 -4.25
N PHE A 18 -17.53 8.93 -4.22
CA PHE A 18 -18.19 8.00 -3.30
C PHE A 18 -17.85 6.54 -3.58
N ASP A 19 -17.54 6.16 -4.82
CA ASP A 19 -17.14 4.79 -5.15
C ASP A 19 -15.86 4.42 -4.41
N VAL A 20 -14.91 5.35 -4.32
CA VAL A 20 -13.67 5.16 -3.55
C VAL A 20 -13.94 5.04 -2.06
N LEU A 21 -14.77 5.93 -1.50
CA LEU A 21 -15.09 5.89 -0.07
C LEU A 21 -15.83 4.62 0.33
N VAL A 22 -16.78 4.18 -0.50
CA VAL A 22 -17.55 2.93 -0.30
C VAL A 22 -16.61 1.71 -0.40
N PHE A 23 -15.69 1.71 -1.36
CA PHE A 23 -14.70 0.64 -1.50
C PHE A 23 -13.80 0.55 -0.25
N LEU A 24 -13.23 1.67 0.18
CA LEU A 24 -12.41 1.76 1.40
C LEU A 24 -13.18 1.25 2.61
N LEU A 25 -14.40 1.74 2.83
CA LEU A 25 -15.23 1.35 3.97
C LEU A 25 -15.51 -0.15 3.97
N GLY A 26 -15.91 -0.72 2.83
CA GLY A 26 -16.18 -2.15 2.71
C GLY A 26 -14.96 -3.01 3.07
N MET A 27 -13.78 -2.62 2.59
CA MET A 27 -12.52 -3.29 2.93
C MET A 27 -12.15 -3.13 4.40
N MET A 28 -12.28 -1.92 4.94
CA MET A 28 -11.99 -1.65 6.37
C MET A 28 -12.87 -2.47 7.31
N LEU A 29 -14.13 -2.72 6.97
CA LEU A 29 -15.01 -3.57 7.77
C LEU A 29 -14.47 -5.02 7.83
N ILE A 30 -14.09 -5.59 6.70
CA ILE A 30 -13.53 -6.96 6.66
C ILE A 30 -12.21 -7.02 7.44
N VAL A 31 -11.30 -6.08 7.17
CA VAL A 31 -9.98 -5.98 7.82
C VAL A 31 -10.12 -5.77 9.31
N GLY A 32 -11.06 -4.92 9.75
CA GLY A 32 -11.33 -4.66 11.17
C GLY A 32 -11.70 -5.93 11.94
N TYR A 33 -12.52 -6.81 11.38
CA TYR A 33 -12.83 -8.10 12.03
C TYR A 33 -11.62 -9.06 12.03
N LEU A 34 -10.78 -9.05 11.00
CA LEU A 34 -9.54 -9.83 10.99
C LEU A 34 -8.56 -9.33 12.07
N GLU A 35 -8.50 -8.00 12.27
CA GLU A 35 -7.69 -7.38 13.32
C GLU A 35 -8.22 -7.74 14.73
N VAL A 36 -9.55 -7.62 14.96
CA VAL A 36 -10.18 -8.06 16.22
C VAL A 36 -9.88 -9.53 16.50
N GLY A 37 -9.92 -10.36 15.44
CA GLY A 37 -9.59 -11.79 15.51
C GLY A 37 -8.11 -12.12 15.70
N LYS A 38 -7.23 -11.10 15.70
CA LYS A 38 -5.77 -11.25 15.86
C LYS A 38 -5.08 -11.99 14.71
N PHE A 39 -5.63 -11.89 13.50
CA PHE A 39 -5.09 -12.56 12.31
C PHE A 39 -3.69 -12.07 11.95
N PHE A 40 -3.46 -10.77 11.96
CA PHE A 40 -2.18 -10.19 11.52
C PHE A 40 -1.07 -10.43 12.54
N GLU A 41 -1.38 -10.35 13.84
CA GLU A 41 -0.46 -10.71 14.91
C GLU A 41 -0.09 -12.20 14.84
N TRP A 42 -1.06 -13.08 14.58
CA TRP A 42 -0.82 -14.51 14.39
C TRP A 42 0.05 -14.78 13.17
N ALA A 43 -0.18 -14.10 12.05
CA ALA A 43 0.64 -14.23 10.85
C ALA A 43 2.09 -13.78 11.09
N ALA A 44 2.28 -12.67 11.81
CA ALA A 44 3.60 -12.20 12.21
C ALA A 44 4.29 -13.19 13.16
N GLU A 45 3.60 -13.71 14.17
CA GLU A 45 4.09 -14.75 15.07
C GLU A 45 4.51 -16.00 14.30
N TRP A 46 3.72 -16.43 13.32
CA TRP A 46 4.01 -17.58 12.48
C TRP A 46 5.33 -17.41 11.69
N VAL A 47 5.58 -16.21 11.15
CA VAL A 47 6.84 -15.85 10.48
C VAL A 47 8.01 -15.91 11.48
N LEU A 48 7.85 -15.29 12.64
CA LEU A 48 8.87 -15.25 13.69
C LEU A 48 9.28 -16.67 14.13
N ARG A 49 8.31 -17.54 14.42
CA ARG A 49 8.57 -18.93 14.87
C ARG A 49 9.30 -19.77 13.82
N ARG A 50 9.15 -19.47 12.52
CA ARG A 50 9.78 -20.22 11.42
C ARG A 50 11.11 -19.63 10.95
N ALA A 51 11.42 -18.42 11.33
CA ALA A 51 12.59 -17.72 10.84
C ALA A 51 13.91 -18.46 11.12
N GLY A 52 14.15 -18.88 12.34
CA GLY A 52 15.34 -19.66 12.75
C GLY A 52 16.69 -18.95 12.57
N THR A 53 16.79 -18.02 11.60
CA THR A 53 17.99 -17.22 11.32
C THR A 53 17.61 -15.78 10.99
N SER A 54 18.55 -14.83 11.21
CA SER A 54 18.39 -13.42 10.88
C SER A 54 18.00 -13.17 9.40
N GLU A 55 18.63 -13.89 8.48
CA GLU A 55 18.31 -13.79 7.05
C GLU A 55 16.90 -14.31 6.73
N ARG A 56 16.49 -15.43 7.32
CA ARG A 56 15.14 -15.99 7.11
C ARG A 56 14.07 -15.09 7.73
N LEU A 57 14.40 -14.43 8.85
CA LEU A 57 13.50 -13.44 9.44
C LEU A 57 13.31 -12.25 8.48
N LEU A 58 14.41 -11.70 7.93
CA LEU A 58 14.31 -10.62 6.95
C LEU A 58 13.47 -11.03 5.73
N LEU A 59 13.71 -12.23 5.19
CA LEU A 59 12.92 -12.78 4.09
C LEU A 59 11.44 -12.88 4.47
N GLY A 60 11.14 -13.47 5.63
CA GLY A 60 9.77 -13.63 6.12
C GLY A 60 9.07 -12.29 6.34
N VAL A 61 9.76 -11.29 6.84
CA VAL A 61 9.21 -9.94 7.07
C VAL A 61 8.95 -9.21 5.75
N VAL A 62 9.92 -9.22 4.80
CA VAL A 62 9.76 -8.54 3.50
C VAL A 62 8.68 -9.22 2.66
N VAL A 63 8.77 -10.54 2.49
CA VAL A 63 7.83 -11.28 1.64
C VAL A 63 6.50 -11.48 2.34
N GLY A 64 6.49 -11.88 3.62
CA GLY A 64 5.25 -12.07 4.38
C GLY A 64 4.49 -10.77 4.59
N GLY A 65 5.18 -9.69 4.99
CA GLY A 65 4.60 -8.35 5.08
C GLY A 65 4.08 -7.87 3.73
N GLY A 66 4.84 -8.08 2.67
CA GLY A 66 4.44 -7.73 1.31
C GLY A 66 3.21 -8.50 0.82
N LEU A 67 3.15 -9.82 1.03
CA LEU A 67 1.99 -10.64 0.64
C LEU A 67 0.73 -10.30 1.44
N LEU A 68 0.86 -10.00 2.73
CA LEU A 68 -0.26 -9.51 3.52
C LEU A 68 -0.74 -8.15 3.01
N SER A 69 0.20 -7.23 2.74
CA SER A 69 -0.12 -5.90 2.21
C SER A 69 -0.67 -5.92 0.79
N ALA A 70 -0.45 -6.99 0.03
CA ALA A 70 -1.03 -7.16 -1.29
C ALA A 70 -2.57 -7.20 -1.28
N PHE A 71 -3.16 -7.68 -0.19
CA PHE A 71 -4.61 -7.87 -0.07
C PHE A 71 -5.23 -7.07 1.09
N PHE A 72 -4.42 -6.73 2.08
CA PHE A 72 -4.84 -5.95 3.24
C PHE A 72 -3.97 -4.70 3.33
N VAL A 73 -4.58 -3.56 3.36
CA VAL A 73 -3.93 -2.23 3.28
C VAL A 73 -2.56 -2.19 3.99
N ASN A 74 -1.52 -1.77 3.27
CA ASN A 74 -0.12 -1.76 3.73
C ASN A 74 0.08 -1.07 5.08
N ASP A 75 -0.64 0.02 5.34
CA ASP A 75 -0.55 0.80 6.57
C ASP A 75 -1.01 -0.03 7.79
N THR A 76 -2.10 -0.79 7.64
CA THR A 76 -2.59 -1.73 8.68
C THR A 76 -1.55 -2.80 8.99
N ILE A 77 -0.92 -3.37 7.98
CA ILE A 77 0.13 -4.39 8.19
C ILE A 77 1.31 -3.81 8.94
N CYS A 78 1.78 -2.62 8.56
CA CYS A 78 2.85 -1.93 9.27
C CYS A 78 2.47 -1.59 10.71
N LEU A 79 1.24 -1.13 10.95
CA LEU A 79 0.73 -0.78 12.26
C LEU A 79 0.74 -1.96 13.24
N VAL A 80 0.29 -3.13 12.77
CA VAL A 80 0.11 -4.32 13.62
C VAL A 80 1.41 -5.13 13.73
N VAL A 81 2.14 -5.31 12.64
CA VAL A 81 3.34 -6.18 12.64
C VAL A 81 4.53 -5.53 13.32
N THR A 82 4.70 -4.20 13.24
CA THR A 82 5.82 -3.49 13.88
C THR A 82 5.93 -3.75 15.38
N PRO A 83 4.86 -3.58 16.19
CA PRO A 83 4.89 -3.91 17.62
C PRO A 83 5.27 -5.36 17.91
N VAL A 84 4.79 -6.30 17.10
CA VAL A 84 5.07 -7.74 17.28
C VAL A 84 6.54 -8.03 17.01
N LEU A 85 7.11 -7.46 15.94
CA LEU A 85 8.54 -7.57 15.64
C LEU A 85 9.41 -6.99 16.75
N LEU A 86 9.08 -5.80 17.24
CA LEU A 86 9.85 -5.15 18.30
C LEU A 86 9.80 -5.92 19.62
N ALA A 87 8.64 -6.49 19.96
CA ALA A 87 8.48 -7.32 21.14
C ALA A 87 9.34 -8.60 21.06
N ALA A 88 9.41 -9.22 19.87
CA ALA A 88 10.21 -10.43 19.66
C ALA A 88 11.72 -10.17 19.58
N LEU A 89 12.14 -9.02 19.01
CA LEU A 89 13.56 -8.69 18.82
C LEU A 89 14.20 -8.05 20.06
N GLY A 90 13.41 -7.37 20.91
CA GLY A 90 13.91 -6.67 22.10
C GLY A 90 14.76 -7.54 23.03
N PRO A 91 14.28 -8.72 23.47
CA PRO A 91 15.03 -9.62 24.34
C PRO A 91 16.33 -10.14 23.71
N MET A 92 16.36 -10.27 22.39
CA MET A 92 17.48 -10.87 21.65
C MET A 92 18.67 -9.94 21.47
N ARG A 93 18.55 -8.66 21.83
CA ARG A 93 19.57 -7.62 21.62
C ARG A 93 20.04 -7.50 20.17
N VAL A 94 19.17 -7.82 19.24
CA VAL A 94 19.41 -7.68 17.78
C VAL A 94 18.93 -6.31 17.36
N ARG A 95 19.67 -5.67 16.46
CA ARG A 95 19.28 -4.37 15.91
C ARG A 95 18.00 -4.54 15.07
N PRO A 96 16.88 -3.84 15.38
CA PRO A 96 15.62 -4.07 14.71
C PRO A 96 15.51 -3.40 13.32
N ASN A 97 16.34 -2.38 13.04
CA ASN A 97 16.23 -1.54 11.84
C ASN A 97 16.17 -2.32 10.51
N PRO A 98 17.01 -3.35 10.26
CA PRO A 98 16.92 -4.11 9.01
C PRO A 98 15.53 -4.72 8.77
N TYR A 99 14.92 -5.22 9.83
CA TYR A 99 13.59 -5.85 9.77
C TYR A 99 12.46 -4.83 9.66
N LEU A 100 12.58 -3.71 10.41
CA LEU A 100 11.59 -2.63 10.36
C LEU A 100 11.58 -1.94 8.99
N ILE A 101 12.75 -1.62 8.43
CA ILE A 101 12.89 -1.09 7.09
C ILE A 101 12.40 -2.13 6.06
N GLY A 102 12.74 -3.42 6.28
CA GLY A 102 12.27 -4.52 5.46
C GLY A 102 10.75 -4.67 5.46
N LEU A 103 10.09 -4.49 6.61
CA LEU A 103 8.63 -4.50 6.72
C LEU A 103 8.02 -3.33 5.93
N ALA A 104 8.47 -2.10 6.18
CA ALA A 104 7.95 -0.90 5.54
C ALA A 104 8.07 -0.98 4.01
N MET A 105 9.27 -1.30 3.51
CA MET A 105 9.52 -1.42 2.07
C MET A 105 8.82 -2.62 1.44
N GLY A 106 8.82 -3.76 2.13
CA GLY A 106 8.12 -4.97 1.68
C GLY A 106 6.62 -4.76 1.60
N ALA A 107 6.02 -4.10 2.59
CA ALA A 107 4.61 -3.75 2.61
C ALA A 107 4.23 -2.83 1.44
N ASN A 108 5.01 -1.76 1.20
CA ASN A 108 4.78 -0.88 0.06
C ASN A 108 4.92 -1.65 -1.27
N VAL A 109 6.01 -2.39 -1.47
CA VAL A 109 6.25 -3.12 -2.74
C VAL A 109 5.21 -4.20 -2.97
N GLY A 110 4.85 -4.96 -1.94
CA GLY A 110 3.85 -6.02 -2.05
C GLY A 110 2.46 -5.49 -2.33
N SER A 111 2.11 -4.34 -1.77
CA SER A 111 0.78 -3.73 -1.94
C SER A 111 0.45 -3.36 -3.39
N VAL A 112 1.45 -3.25 -4.27
CA VAL A 112 1.20 -2.99 -5.70
C VAL A 112 0.48 -4.13 -6.40
N LEU A 113 0.52 -5.35 -5.83
CA LEU A 113 0.00 -6.56 -6.46
C LEU A 113 -1.49 -6.49 -6.78
N SER A 114 -2.30 -5.93 -5.90
CA SER A 114 -3.74 -5.89 -6.10
C SER A 114 -4.33 -4.48 -5.91
N VAL A 115 -5.56 -4.34 -6.36
CA VAL A 115 -6.34 -3.11 -6.17
C VAL A 115 -6.57 -2.81 -4.69
N THR A 116 -6.65 -3.83 -3.83
CA THR A 116 -6.94 -3.67 -2.40
C THR A 116 -5.70 -3.41 -1.54
N GLY A 117 -4.49 -3.47 -2.11
CA GLY A 117 -3.25 -3.39 -1.35
C GLY A 117 -2.94 -2.02 -0.75
N ASN A 118 -3.41 -0.95 -1.39
CA ASN A 118 -3.25 0.42 -0.90
C ASN A 118 -4.31 1.36 -1.52
N PRO A 119 -4.55 2.53 -0.91
CA PRO A 119 -5.57 3.46 -1.39
C PRO A 119 -5.35 3.96 -2.82
N GLN A 120 -4.11 4.22 -3.24
CA GLN A 120 -3.81 4.68 -4.59
C GLN A 120 -4.15 3.64 -5.66
N ASN A 121 -3.94 2.36 -5.38
CA ASN A 121 -4.37 1.29 -6.27
C ASN A 121 -5.89 1.17 -6.35
N MET A 122 -6.60 1.46 -5.25
CA MET A 122 -8.06 1.50 -5.25
C MET A 122 -8.57 2.60 -6.19
N LEU A 123 -7.98 3.80 -6.13
CA LEU A 123 -8.28 4.90 -7.06
C LEU A 123 -8.05 4.48 -8.52
N VAL A 124 -6.86 3.96 -8.80
CA VAL A 124 -6.50 3.52 -10.14
C VAL A 124 -7.42 2.40 -10.62
N GLY A 125 -7.74 1.42 -9.78
CA GLY A 125 -8.63 0.31 -10.12
C GLY A 125 -10.03 0.80 -10.53
N ILE A 126 -10.59 1.78 -9.81
CA ILE A 126 -11.90 2.36 -10.12
C ILE A 126 -11.83 3.19 -11.41
N TRP A 127 -10.87 4.11 -11.53
CA TRP A 127 -10.81 5.06 -12.65
C TRP A 127 -10.34 4.44 -13.96
N SER A 128 -9.45 3.45 -13.93
CA SER A 128 -9.01 2.72 -15.11
C SER A 128 -10.07 1.74 -15.63
N ARG A 129 -11.10 1.44 -14.83
CA ARG A 129 -12.08 0.38 -15.10
C ARG A 129 -11.43 -0.99 -15.34
N ALA A 130 -10.23 -1.19 -14.81
CA ALA A 130 -9.54 -2.46 -14.91
C ALA A 130 -10.31 -3.55 -14.14
N THR A 131 -10.37 -4.76 -14.69
CA THR A 131 -10.87 -5.90 -13.92
C THR A 131 -9.88 -6.25 -12.82
N PHE A 132 -10.38 -6.72 -11.66
CA PHE A 132 -9.52 -7.15 -10.55
C PHE A 132 -8.49 -8.19 -10.99
N GLY A 133 -8.94 -9.20 -11.75
CA GLY A 133 -8.06 -10.25 -12.29
C GLY A 133 -7.03 -9.72 -13.28
N GLY A 134 -7.42 -8.81 -14.17
CA GLY A 134 -6.52 -8.17 -15.12
C GLY A 134 -5.44 -7.34 -14.42
N PHE A 135 -5.82 -6.55 -13.41
CA PHE A 135 -4.86 -5.81 -12.60
C PHE A 135 -3.88 -6.76 -11.89
N LEU A 136 -4.41 -7.80 -11.22
CA LEU A 136 -3.62 -8.78 -10.47
C LEU A 136 -2.58 -9.48 -11.36
N VAL A 137 -2.98 -9.95 -12.55
CA VAL A 137 -2.10 -10.70 -13.46
C VAL A 137 -0.93 -9.84 -13.94
N HIS A 138 -1.17 -8.56 -14.31
CA HIS A 138 -0.11 -7.67 -14.77
C HIS A 138 0.80 -7.21 -13.63
N MET A 139 0.24 -7.02 -12.42
CA MET A 139 1.00 -6.56 -11.26
C MET A 139 1.73 -7.69 -10.52
N LEU A 140 1.36 -8.96 -10.74
CA LEU A 140 1.99 -10.10 -10.08
C LEU A 140 3.51 -10.15 -10.32
N PRO A 141 4.02 -10.15 -11.56
CA PRO A 141 5.46 -10.17 -11.79
C PRO A 141 6.15 -8.88 -11.30
N VAL A 142 5.46 -7.73 -11.34
CA VAL A 142 5.97 -6.45 -10.81
C VAL A 142 6.21 -6.56 -9.31
N ALA A 143 5.23 -7.05 -8.55
CA ALA A 143 5.30 -7.19 -7.11
C ALA A 143 6.34 -8.25 -6.69
N LEU A 144 6.31 -9.44 -7.28
CA LEU A 144 7.21 -10.53 -6.92
C LEU A 144 8.69 -10.18 -7.20
N GLY A 145 8.98 -9.63 -8.37
CA GLY A 145 10.33 -9.18 -8.69
C GLY A 145 10.76 -7.98 -7.83
N GLY A 146 9.84 -7.05 -7.54
CA GLY A 146 10.07 -5.95 -6.62
C GLY A 146 10.42 -6.43 -5.21
N LEU A 147 9.67 -7.40 -4.66
CA LEU A 147 9.97 -8.01 -3.36
C LEU A 147 11.32 -8.73 -3.35
N ALA A 148 11.64 -9.46 -4.42
CA ALA A 148 12.92 -10.15 -4.55
C ALA A 148 14.10 -9.15 -4.60
N LEU A 149 13.97 -8.07 -5.35
CA LEU A 149 14.97 -6.99 -5.41
C LEU A 149 15.11 -6.28 -4.05
N THR A 150 13.99 -5.98 -3.39
CA THR A 150 13.98 -5.37 -2.05
C THR A 150 14.70 -6.25 -1.03
N TYR A 151 14.33 -7.53 -0.95
CA TYR A 151 15.01 -8.48 -0.07
C TYR A 151 16.50 -8.62 -0.41
N GLY A 152 16.84 -8.80 -1.68
CA GLY A 152 18.22 -8.99 -2.14
C GLY A 152 19.10 -7.78 -1.78
N TYR A 153 18.60 -6.56 -2.00
CA TYR A 153 19.34 -5.34 -1.68
C TYR A 153 19.50 -5.14 -0.17
N LEU A 154 18.43 -5.32 0.61
CA LEU A 154 18.48 -5.26 2.07
C LEU A 154 19.46 -6.29 2.66
N ARG A 155 19.41 -7.53 2.18
CA ARG A 155 20.34 -8.59 2.56
C ARG A 155 21.80 -8.22 2.26
N TRP A 156 22.05 -7.57 1.14
CA TRP A 156 23.38 -7.11 0.77
C TRP A 156 23.88 -5.97 1.66
N VAL A 157 23.04 -4.97 1.93
CA VAL A 157 23.39 -3.80 2.78
C VAL A 157 23.64 -4.23 4.21
N TYR A 158 22.76 -5.05 4.78
CA TYR A 158 22.80 -5.46 6.19
C TYR A 158 23.52 -6.81 6.40
N ARG A 159 24.28 -7.28 5.42
CA ARG A 159 24.95 -8.59 5.46
C ARG A 159 25.81 -8.84 6.72
N GLY A 160 26.38 -7.78 7.30
CA GLY A 160 27.17 -7.87 8.53
C GLY A 160 26.30 -8.24 9.73
N GLU A 161 25.15 -7.54 9.86
CA GLU A 161 24.20 -7.73 10.95
C GLU A 161 23.42 -9.04 10.84
N LEU A 162 23.12 -9.46 9.61
CA LEU A 162 22.33 -10.67 9.32
C LEU A 162 23.14 -11.99 9.49
N ARG A 163 24.47 -11.94 9.52
CA ARG A 163 25.32 -13.11 9.77
C ARG A 163 25.38 -13.52 11.23
N GLU A 164 25.03 -12.63 12.14
CA GLU A 164 24.99 -12.97 13.57
C GLU A 164 23.84 -13.95 13.81
N PRO A 165 24.12 -15.14 14.38
CA PRO A 165 23.06 -16.07 14.76
C PRO A 165 22.25 -15.47 15.90
N PHE A 166 20.97 -15.80 15.97
CA PHE A 166 20.18 -15.49 17.15
C PHE A 166 20.79 -16.16 18.37
N ARG A 167 21.10 -15.39 19.40
CA ARG A 167 21.69 -15.92 20.65
C ARG A 167 20.68 -16.74 21.46
N GLU A 168 19.40 -16.45 21.28
CA GLU A 168 18.28 -17.12 21.94
C GLU A 168 17.23 -17.48 20.87
N ARG A 169 16.38 -18.47 21.16
CA ARG A 169 15.24 -18.77 20.28
C ARG A 169 14.27 -17.60 20.33
N LEU A 170 13.76 -17.23 19.16
CA LEU A 170 12.65 -16.26 19.04
C LEU A 170 11.45 -16.79 19.87
N GLU A 171 11.31 -16.31 21.07
CA GLU A 171 10.13 -16.56 21.88
C GLU A 171 9.03 -15.58 21.46
N ALA A 172 8.32 -15.95 20.41
CA ALA A 172 7.11 -15.21 20.04
C ALA A 172 6.03 -15.50 21.09
N VAL A 173 5.49 -14.43 21.68
CA VAL A 173 4.36 -14.55 22.60
C VAL A 173 3.20 -15.21 21.86
N PRO A 174 2.63 -16.32 22.37
CA PRO A 174 1.52 -16.98 21.70
C PRO A 174 0.32 -16.05 21.53
N VAL A 175 -0.12 -15.89 20.28
CA VAL A 175 -1.29 -15.08 19.96
C VAL A 175 -2.55 -15.93 20.07
N ALA A 176 -3.49 -15.48 20.90
CA ALA A 176 -4.80 -16.11 21.03
C ALA A 176 -5.67 -15.74 19.82
N LEU A 177 -5.58 -16.54 18.75
CA LEU A 177 -6.35 -16.36 17.52
C LEU A 177 -7.82 -16.68 17.74
N ASP A 178 -8.74 -15.76 17.47
CA ASP A 178 -10.17 -16.05 17.38
C ASP A 178 -10.46 -16.76 16.04
N ARG A 179 -10.22 -18.09 16.03
CA ARG A 179 -10.35 -18.91 14.81
C ARG A 179 -11.72 -18.78 14.12
N PRO A 180 -12.87 -18.84 14.83
CA PRO A 180 -14.17 -18.68 14.19
C PRO A 180 -14.32 -17.32 13.49
N LEU A 181 -13.92 -16.23 14.15
CA LEU A 181 -14.02 -14.90 13.60
C LEU A 181 -13.09 -14.72 12.39
N VAL A 182 -11.83 -15.14 12.49
CA VAL A 182 -10.85 -15.07 11.41
C VAL A 182 -11.30 -15.92 10.21
N THR A 183 -11.82 -17.12 10.42
CA THR A 183 -12.33 -17.96 9.34
C THR A 183 -13.46 -17.28 8.58
N ARG A 184 -14.40 -16.64 9.30
CA ARG A 184 -15.49 -15.86 8.69
C ARG A 184 -14.95 -14.66 7.91
N GLY A 185 -14.01 -13.90 8.49
CA GLY A 185 -13.37 -12.76 7.84
C GLY A 185 -12.65 -13.15 6.54
N LEU A 186 -11.86 -14.21 6.58
CA LEU A 186 -11.17 -14.73 5.38
C LEU A 186 -12.16 -15.29 4.35
N ALA A 187 -13.24 -15.95 4.79
CA ALA A 187 -14.29 -16.40 3.89
C ALA A 187 -15.01 -15.24 3.20
N MET A 188 -15.33 -14.17 3.92
CA MET A 188 -15.94 -12.96 3.32
C MET A 188 -14.97 -12.23 2.39
N PHE A 189 -13.70 -12.18 2.72
CA PHE A 189 -12.68 -11.68 1.81
C PHE A 189 -12.59 -12.54 0.52
N ALA A 190 -12.62 -13.86 0.66
CA ALA A 190 -12.65 -14.77 -0.48
C ALA A 190 -13.91 -14.59 -1.35
N VAL A 191 -15.08 -14.35 -0.73
CA VAL A 191 -16.33 -14.01 -1.43
C VAL A 191 -16.17 -12.71 -2.20
N ALA A 192 -15.56 -11.68 -1.62
CA ALA A 192 -15.28 -10.42 -2.31
C ALA A 192 -14.36 -10.64 -3.52
N VAL A 193 -13.26 -11.37 -3.34
CA VAL A 193 -12.33 -11.70 -4.44
C VAL A 193 -13.06 -12.48 -5.55
N ALA A 194 -13.87 -13.48 -5.20
CA ALA A 194 -14.66 -14.23 -6.17
C ALA A 194 -15.65 -13.34 -6.92
N GLY A 195 -16.32 -12.42 -6.23
CA GLY A 195 -17.21 -11.44 -6.84
C GLY A 195 -16.51 -10.52 -7.83
N TRP A 196 -15.31 -10.03 -7.51
CA TRP A 196 -14.50 -9.23 -8.42
C TRP A 196 -13.97 -10.02 -9.61
N LEU A 197 -13.55 -11.27 -9.39
CA LEU A 197 -13.11 -12.15 -10.49
C LEU A 197 -14.28 -12.52 -11.43
N ALA A 198 -15.50 -12.55 -10.92
CA ALA A 198 -16.71 -12.70 -11.71
C ALA A 198 -17.14 -11.40 -12.44
N GLY A 199 -16.38 -10.31 -12.34
CA GLY A 199 -16.64 -9.03 -13.01
C GLY A 199 -17.54 -8.08 -12.22
N GLY A 200 -17.78 -8.34 -10.94
CA GLY A 200 -18.55 -7.45 -10.08
C GLY A 200 -17.83 -6.10 -9.86
N SER A 201 -18.62 -5.05 -9.64
CA SER A 201 -18.12 -3.70 -9.33
C SER A 201 -17.28 -3.70 -8.07
N LEU A 202 -16.07 -3.11 -8.12
CA LEU A 202 -15.14 -3.06 -7.00
C LEU A 202 -15.80 -2.50 -5.72
N PRO A 203 -16.45 -1.31 -5.75
CA PRO A 203 -17.07 -0.73 -4.56
C PRO A 203 -18.26 -1.55 -4.04
N LEU A 204 -19.16 -1.97 -4.94
CA LEU A 204 -20.38 -2.68 -4.54
C LEU A 204 -20.09 -4.04 -3.91
N VAL A 205 -19.15 -4.80 -4.48
CA VAL A 205 -18.73 -6.09 -3.92
C VAL A 205 -18.05 -5.90 -2.58
N ALA A 206 -17.18 -4.90 -2.43
CA ALA A 206 -16.50 -4.63 -1.18
C ALA A 206 -17.49 -4.29 -0.05
N ILE A 207 -18.41 -3.37 -0.30
CA ILE A 207 -19.37 -2.94 0.72
C ILE A 207 -20.37 -4.06 1.05
N ALA A 208 -20.80 -4.83 0.04
CA ALA A 208 -21.69 -5.98 0.26
C ALA A 208 -21.01 -7.06 1.11
N ALA A 209 -19.75 -7.39 0.80
CA ALA A 209 -18.97 -8.35 1.60
C ALA A 209 -18.67 -7.82 3.01
N GLY A 210 -18.36 -6.52 3.16
CA GLY A 210 -18.18 -5.87 4.45
C GLY A 210 -19.47 -5.88 5.29
N ALA A 211 -20.59 -5.53 4.71
CA ALA A 211 -21.91 -5.59 5.39
C ALA A 211 -22.28 -7.02 5.76
N LEU A 212 -22.07 -7.99 4.87
CA LEU A 212 -22.30 -9.39 5.16
C LEU A 212 -21.37 -9.89 6.28
N MET A 213 -20.11 -9.44 6.33
CA MET A 213 -19.19 -9.75 7.42
C MET A 213 -19.75 -9.28 8.77
N VAL A 214 -20.33 -8.07 8.85
CA VAL A 214 -20.96 -7.56 10.07
C VAL A 214 -22.06 -8.50 10.54
N LEU A 215 -22.89 -9.02 9.61
CA LEU A 215 -24.00 -9.93 9.94
C LEU A 215 -23.52 -11.31 10.40
N VAL A 216 -22.48 -11.87 9.75
CA VAL A 216 -22.01 -13.24 10.04
C VAL A 216 -20.97 -13.30 11.17
N ALA A 217 -20.40 -12.17 11.59
CA ALA A 217 -19.35 -12.11 12.60
C ALA A 217 -19.80 -12.67 13.96
N GLN A 218 -21.10 -12.56 14.29
CA GLN A 218 -21.66 -12.93 15.61
C GLN A 218 -20.91 -12.23 16.76
N ARG A 219 -20.51 -10.99 16.51
CA ARG A 219 -19.87 -10.08 17.45
C ARG A 219 -20.56 -8.73 17.36
N ASP A 220 -20.44 -7.93 18.42
CA ASP A 220 -20.96 -6.56 18.40
C ASP A 220 -20.33 -5.80 17.21
N PRO A 221 -21.14 -5.22 16.33
CA PRO A 221 -20.67 -4.41 15.22
C PRO A 221 -19.75 -3.25 15.65
N ALA A 222 -19.93 -2.73 16.87
CA ALA A 222 -19.10 -1.65 17.42
C ALA A 222 -17.61 -1.97 17.33
N TYR A 223 -17.20 -3.22 17.58
CA TYR A 223 -15.79 -3.63 17.50
C TYR A 223 -15.14 -3.42 16.12
N ALA A 224 -15.90 -3.66 15.05
CA ALA A 224 -15.37 -3.43 13.69
C ALA A 224 -15.49 -1.96 13.30
N ILE A 225 -16.57 -1.28 13.68
CA ILE A 225 -16.80 0.14 13.40
C ILE A 225 -15.73 1.01 14.06
N GLU A 226 -15.33 0.69 15.29
CA GLU A 226 -14.22 1.36 15.98
C GLU A 226 -12.86 1.18 15.29
N ARG A 227 -12.70 0.11 14.49
CA ARG A 227 -11.47 -0.14 13.71
C ARG A 227 -11.49 0.49 12.32
N VAL A 228 -12.61 1.02 11.88
CA VAL A 228 -12.68 1.83 10.66
C VAL A 228 -11.88 3.10 10.87
N ASP A 229 -10.92 3.35 9.98
CA ASP A 229 -10.18 4.62 9.98
C ASP A 229 -11.05 5.74 9.38
N TRP A 230 -11.92 6.29 10.24
CA TRP A 230 -12.77 7.42 9.89
C TRP A 230 -11.97 8.65 9.48
N SER A 231 -10.76 8.83 10.07
CA SER A 231 -9.88 9.94 9.72
C SER A 231 -9.41 9.83 8.28
N LEU A 232 -9.10 8.60 7.83
CA LEU A 232 -8.70 8.35 6.46
C LEU A 232 -9.86 8.59 5.47
N LEU A 233 -11.08 8.17 5.79
CA LEU A 233 -12.26 8.45 4.96
C LEU A 233 -12.54 9.94 4.84
N LEU A 234 -12.48 10.69 5.96
CA LEU A 234 -12.62 12.15 5.98
C LEU A 234 -11.50 12.84 5.21
N PHE A 235 -10.26 12.34 5.36
CA PHE A 235 -9.11 12.84 4.62
C PHE A 235 -9.33 12.70 3.11
N PHE A 236 -9.76 11.52 2.61
CA PHE A 236 -10.04 11.31 1.20
C PHE A 236 -11.17 12.22 0.69
N GLY A 237 -12.29 12.28 1.42
CA GLY A 237 -13.39 13.19 1.06
C GLY A 237 -12.94 14.65 0.95
N SER A 238 -12.16 15.11 1.94
CA SER A 238 -11.59 16.46 1.93
C SER A 238 -10.59 16.67 0.81
N LEU A 239 -9.76 15.65 0.55
CA LEU A 239 -8.75 15.70 -0.50
C LEU A 239 -9.36 15.84 -1.89
N PHE A 240 -10.45 15.12 -2.19
CA PHE A 240 -11.16 15.29 -3.46
C PHE A 240 -11.64 16.73 -3.67
N VAL A 241 -12.19 17.37 -2.62
CA VAL A 241 -12.62 18.78 -2.68
C VAL A 241 -11.44 19.72 -2.90
N VAL A 242 -10.33 19.49 -2.22
CA VAL A 242 -9.09 20.29 -2.38
C VAL A 242 -8.55 20.14 -3.78
N MET A 243 -8.44 18.91 -4.29
CA MET A 243 -7.92 18.64 -5.64
C MET A 243 -8.80 19.25 -6.73
N ARG A 244 -10.13 19.23 -6.56
CA ARG A 244 -11.05 19.90 -7.47
C ARG A 244 -10.83 21.42 -7.49
N GLY A 245 -10.55 22.01 -6.34
CA GLY A 245 -10.18 23.43 -6.25
C GLY A 245 -8.86 23.73 -6.97
N PHE A 246 -7.86 22.85 -6.87
CA PHE A 246 -6.61 22.95 -7.61
C PHE A 246 -6.82 22.85 -9.13
N GLU A 247 -7.70 21.96 -9.58
CA GLU A 247 -8.08 21.86 -10.99
C GLU A 247 -8.67 23.16 -11.51
N GLN A 248 -9.65 23.73 -10.79
CA GLN A 248 -10.28 25.00 -11.17
C GLN A 248 -9.32 26.19 -11.12
N ALA A 249 -8.34 26.16 -10.23
CA ALA A 249 -7.28 27.17 -10.16
C ALA A 249 -6.26 27.07 -11.31
N GLY A 250 -6.40 26.07 -12.20
CA GLY A 250 -5.51 25.88 -13.36
C GLY A 250 -4.18 25.17 -13.05
N ALA A 251 -4.01 24.65 -11.84
CA ALA A 251 -2.79 23.93 -11.48
C ALA A 251 -2.58 22.65 -12.32
N VAL A 252 -3.66 21.93 -12.64
CA VAL A 252 -3.61 20.76 -13.53
C VAL A 252 -3.21 21.17 -14.94
N ALA A 253 -3.78 22.25 -15.48
CA ALA A 253 -3.41 22.78 -16.80
C ALA A 253 -1.94 23.26 -16.87
N TRP A 254 -1.34 23.65 -15.74
CA TRP A 254 0.07 23.95 -15.68
C TRP A 254 0.93 22.67 -15.72
N ILE A 255 0.53 21.64 -14.99
CA ILE A 255 1.20 20.32 -15.02
C ILE A 255 1.08 19.71 -16.41
N ASP A 256 -0.11 19.74 -17.01
CA ASP A 256 -0.35 19.22 -18.36
C ASP A 256 0.56 19.90 -19.38
N ARG A 257 0.68 21.20 -19.37
CA ARG A 257 1.56 21.94 -20.32
C ARG A 257 3.05 21.60 -20.20
N HIS A 258 3.52 21.17 -19.01
CA HIS A 258 4.95 20.93 -18.78
C HIS A 258 5.30 19.43 -18.70
N ALA A 259 4.33 18.59 -18.39
CA ALA A 259 4.53 17.16 -18.24
C ALA A 259 3.99 16.35 -19.43
N LEU A 260 2.96 16.84 -20.13
CA LEU A 260 2.33 16.11 -21.25
C LEU A 260 3.31 15.85 -22.38
N ASP A 261 4.14 16.84 -22.78
CA ASP A 261 5.13 16.66 -23.84
C ASP A 261 6.14 15.53 -23.53
N LEU A 262 6.37 15.25 -22.24
CA LEU A 262 7.22 14.14 -21.80
C LEU A 262 6.50 12.81 -21.78
N VAL A 263 5.19 12.83 -21.59
CA VAL A 263 4.33 11.64 -21.38
C VAL A 263 3.60 11.24 -22.66
N GLU A 264 3.23 12.20 -23.52
CA GLU A 264 2.67 11.98 -24.84
C GLU A 264 3.77 11.47 -25.80
N SER A 265 4.09 10.21 -25.66
CA SER A 265 5.07 9.54 -26.51
C SER A 265 4.48 8.27 -27.08
N ASP A 266 4.69 8.05 -28.39
CA ASP A 266 4.35 6.80 -29.05
C ASP A 266 5.17 5.61 -28.53
N SER A 267 6.30 5.90 -27.87
CA SER A 267 7.14 4.88 -27.24
C SER A 267 6.65 4.54 -25.84
N PRO A 268 6.18 3.29 -25.60
CA PRO A 268 5.75 2.84 -24.26
C PRO A 268 6.84 3.02 -23.19
N TRP A 269 8.09 2.82 -23.57
CA TRP A 269 9.25 2.99 -22.69
C TRP A 269 9.44 4.42 -22.21
N ARG A 270 9.35 5.39 -23.15
CA ARG A 270 9.49 6.81 -22.83
C ARG A 270 8.34 7.27 -21.96
N ALA A 271 7.11 6.94 -22.34
CA ALA A 271 5.91 7.29 -21.56
C ALA A 271 5.97 6.71 -20.14
N ALA A 272 6.24 5.41 -19.99
CA ALA A 272 6.34 4.77 -18.68
C ALA A 272 7.46 5.35 -17.81
N THR A 273 8.62 5.65 -18.40
CA THR A 273 9.74 6.26 -17.67
C THR A 273 9.42 7.68 -17.23
N ALA A 274 8.85 8.50 -18.11
CA ALA A 274 8.46 9.87 -17.81
C ALA A 274 7.39 9.92 -16.71
N VAL A 275 6.31 9.12 -16.83
CA VAL A 275 5.28 9.01 -15.79
C VAL A 275 5.88 8.58 -14.47
N SER A 276 6.77 7.58 -14.47
CA SER A 276 7.40 7.11 -13.23
C SER A 276 8.27 8.18 -12.58
N ALA A 277 9.00 8.97 -13.36
CA ALA A 277 9.82 10.07 -12.84
C ALA A 277 8.95 11.19 -12.25
N VAL A 278 7.88 11.58 -12.94
CA VAL A 278 6.92 12.58 -12.45
C VAL A 278 6.24 12.06 -11.18
N MET A 279 5.78 10.81 -11.18
CA MET A 279 5.15 10.20 -10.00
C MET A 279 6.11 10.10 -8.81
N ALA A 280 7.37 9.72 -9.04
CA ALA A 280 8.38 9.67 -7.97
C ALA A 280 8.59 11.04 -7.33
N THR A 281 8.58 12.09 -8.13
CA THR A 281 8.72 13.47 -7.65
C THR A 281 7.46 13.90 -6.89
N LEU A 282 6.29 13.79 -7.50
CA LEU A 282 5.03 14.24 -6.91
C LEU A 282 4.69 13.46 -5.63
N SER A 283 4.84 12.13 -5.64
CA SER A 283 4.54 11.29 -4.47
C SER A 283 5.35 11.68 -3.22
N ASN A 284 6.60 12.12 -3.41
CA ASN A 284 7.43 12.55 -2.30
C ASN A 284 7.23 14.02 -1.89
N LEU A 285 6.64 14.85 -2.78
CA LEU A 285 6.33 16.26 -2.48
C LEU A 285 4.94 16.43 -1.86
N ILE A 286 3.92 15.75 -2.38
CA ILE A 286 2.51 15.95 -2.01
C ILE A 286 1.82 14.68 -1.52
N SER A 287 2.57 13.58 -1.32
CA SER A 287 2.06 12.23 -0.98
C SER A 287 1.47 11.46 -2.18
N ASN A 288 1.41 10.11 -2.04
CA ASN A 288 1.05 9.18 -3.11
C ASN A 288 -0.36 9.40 -3.65
N VAL A 289 -1.33 9.59 -2.77
CA VAL A 289 -2.75 9.71 -3.15
C VAL A 289 -3.04 11.00 -3.91
N PRO A 290 -2.66 12.19 -3.42
CA PRO A 290 -2.80 13.44 -4.20
C PRO A 290 -2.12 13.35 -5.57
N ALA A 291 -0.91 12.75 -5.62
CA ALA A 291 -0.17 12.58 -6.87
C ALA A 291 -0.97 11.76 -7.89
N VAL A 292 -1.63 10.68 -7.47
CA VAL A 292 -2.49 9.85 -8.34
C VAL A 292 -3.74 10.61 -8.79
N ILE A 293 -4.37 11.42 -7.92
CA ILE A 293 -5.57 12.18 -8.25
C ILE A 293 -5.31 13.17 -9.41
N LEU A 294 -4.12 13.76 -9.48
CA LEU A 294 -3.75 14.67 -10.57
C LEU A 294 -3.81 14.02 -11.96
N TRP A 295 -3.65 12.71 -12.05
CA TRP A 295 -3.69 11.96 -13.30
C TRP A 295 -5.09 11.53 -13.74
N ARG A 296 -6.11 11.73 -12.89
CA ARG A 296 -7.48 11.26 -13.13
C ARG A 296 -8.03 11.69 -14.50
N ASN A 297 -7.86 12.95 -14.82
CA ASN A 297 -8.41 13.54 -16.05
C ASN A 297 -7.44 13.45 -17.22
N THR A 298 -6.15 13.28 -16.98
CA THR A 298 -5.10 13.28 -18.02
C THR A 298 -4.95 11.90 -18.66
N VAL A 299 -4.82 10.84 -17.85
CA VAL A 299 -4.53 9.48 -18.36
C VAL A 299 -5.56 8.95 -19.36
N PRO A 300 -6.89 9.18 -19.21
CA PRO A 300 -7.86 8.67 -20.17
C PRO A 300 -7.66 9.18 -21.62
N HIS A 301 -6.97 10.30 -21.79
CA HIS A 301 -6.72 10.93 -23.10
C HIS A 301 -5.34 10.55 -23.67
N LEU A 302 -4.50 9.85 -22.91
CA LEU A 302 -3.17 9.46 -23.37
C LEU A 302 -3.20 8.21 -24.25
N PRO A 303 -2.27 8.09 -25.21
CA PRO A 303 -1.99 6.82 -25.85
C PRO A 303 -1.69 5.74 -24.80
N GLN A 304 -2.22 4.53 -24.99
CA GLN A 304 -1.96 3.41 -24.08
C GLN A 304 -2.42 3.65 -22.62
N ALA A 305 -3.57 4.31 -22.43
CA ALA A 305 -4.11 4.68 -21.13
C ALA A 305 -4.06 3.55 -20.08
N GLN A 306 -4.33 2.29 -20.48
CA GLN A 306 -4.29 1.14 -19.58
C GLN A 306 -2.87 0.85 -19.03
N LEU A 307 -1.84 0.94 -19.89
CA LEU A 307 -0.45 0.82 -19.46
C LEU A 307 -0.11 1.96 -18.50
N ILE A 308 -0.48 3.20 -18.86
CA ILE A 308 -0.17 4.37 -18.05
C ILE A 308 -0.84 4.28 -16.66
N TRP A 309 -2.09 3.83 -16.56
CA TRP A 309 -2.73 3.59 -15.27
C TRP A 309 -1.96 2.59 -14.40
N ARG A 310 -1.47 1.48 -14.98
CA ARG A 310 -0.66 0.51 -14.26
C ARG A 310 0.68 1.12 -13.82
N VAL A 311 1.31 1.93 -14.67
CA VAL A 311 2.54 2.65 -14.33
C VAL A 311 2.30 3.66 -13.21
N VAL A 312 1.18 4.40 -13.23
CA VAL A 312 0.80 5.33 -12.15
C VAL A 312 0.63 4.57 -10.82
N ALA A 313 -0.09 3.44 -10.82
CA ALA A 313 -0.27 2.62 -9.62
C ALA A 313 1.08 2.09 -9.07
N MET A 314 1.91 1.53 -9.95
CA MET A 314 3.22 1.00 -9.60
C MET A 314 4.16 2.09 -9.10
N SER A 315 4.29 3.19 -9.84
CA SER A 315 5.27 4.22 -9.52
C SER A 315 4.88 5.05 -8.30
N SER A 316 3.60 5.37 -8.08
CA SER A 316 3.16 6.02 -6.84
C SER A 316 3.47 5.17 -5.60
N THR A 317 3.29 3.86 -5.71
CA THR A 317 3.52 2.93 -4.61
C THR A 317 5.01 2.72 -4.33
N PHE A 318 5.81 2.45 -5.37
CA PHE A 318 7.26 2.22 -5.22
C PHE A 318 8.01 3.49 -4.78
N SER A 319 7.58 4.65 -5.26
CA SER A 319 8.15 5.94 -4.88
C SER A 319 7.97 6.27 -3.40
N GLY A 320 6.98 5.67 -2.75
CA GLY A 320 6.81 5.75 -1.30
C GLY A 320 8.00 5.20 -0.51
N ASN A 321 8.83 4.36 -1.12
CA ASN A 321 10.06 3.84 -0.50
C ASN A 321 11.28 4.77 -0.63
N LEU A 322 11.20 5.84 -1.43
CA LEU A 322 12.35 6.70 -1.71
C LEU A 322 12.90 7.36 -0.44
N LEU A 323 12.02 7.94 0.34
CA LEU A 323 12.35 8.63 1.59
C LEU A 323 11.46 8.11 2.72
N LEU A 324 11.91 8.28 3.96
CA LEU A 324 11.15 7.87 5.16
C LEU A 324 9.76 8.52 5.20
N ILE A 325 9.65 9.77 4.79
CA ILE A 325 8.40 10.54 4.73
C ILE A 325 7.55 10.24 3.47
N GLY A 326 8.06 9.44 2.54
CA GLY A 326 7.42 9.17 1.25
C GLY A 326 6.17 8.29 1.34
N SER A 327 5.94 7.60 2.45
CA SER A 327 4.77 6.72 2.64
C SER A 327 4.31 6.75 4.09
N MET A 328 2.98 6.69 4.29
CA MET A 328 2.38 6.56 5.62
C MET A 328 2.86 5.27 6.32
N ALA A 329 2.96 4.16 5.61
CA ALA A 329 3.49 2.90 6.13
C ALA A 329 4.89 3.06 6.77
N ASN A 330 5.77 3.84 6.12
CA ASN A 330 7.11 4.11 6.65
C ASN A 330 7.07 4.92 7.94
N LEU A 331 6.20 5.94 7.98
CA LEU A 331 6.02 6.80 9.15
C LEU A 331 5.44 6.03 10.33
N ILE A 332 4.46 5.17 10.09
CA ILE A 332 3.88 4.27 11.10
C ILE A 332 4.97 3.38 11.71
N VAL A 333 5.79 2.75 10.87
CA VAL A 333 6.89 1.90 11.35
C VAL A 333 7.89 2.71 12.17
N ALA A 334 8.29 3.91 11.70
CA ALA A 334 9.23 4.77 12.39
C ALA A 334 8.69 5.26 13.75
N GLU A 335 7.43 5.71 13.80
CA GLU A 335 6.76 6.17 15.02
C GLU A 335 6.64 5.04 16.07
N LYS A 336 6.16 3.86 15.63
CA LYS A 336 6.05 2.70 16.53
C LYS A 336 7.41 2.21 17.01
N ALA A 337 8.45 2.33 16.20
CA ALA A 337 9.82 2.01 16.57
C ALA A 337 10.35 2.99 17.64
N GLU A 338 10.18 4.30 17.40
CA GLU A 338 10.64 5.34 18.31
C GLU A 338 9.94 5.24 19.68
N ALA A 339 8.64 4.96 19.71
CA ALA A 339 7.88 4.72 20.95
C ALA A 339 8.40 3.54 21.78
N ARG A 340 9.21 2.66 21.20
CA ARG A 340 9.87 1.52 21.87
C ARG A 340 11.40 1.62 21.94
N GLY A 341 11.94 2.81 21.73
CA GLY A 341 13.37 3.10 21.85
C GLY A 341 14.23 2.66 20.66
N ALA A 342 13.62 2.25 19.55
CA ALA A 342 14.31 1.96 18.29
C ALA A 342 14.13 3.14 17.33
N ARG A 343 15.23 3.71 16.83
CA ARG A 343 15.16 4.86 15.93
C ARG A 343 15.65 4.50 14.53
N ILE A 344 14.82 4.77 13.54
CA ILE A 344 15.19 4.70 12.13
C ILE A 344 15.65 6.10 11.68
N GLY A 345 16.96 6.23 11.43
CA GLY A 345 17.52 7.52 10.97
C GLY A 345 17.13 7.79 9.52
N PHE A 346 16.84 9.07 9.19
CA PHE A 346 16.53 9.48 7.82
C PHE A 346 17.61 9.05 6.81
N GLY A 347 18.89 9.27 7.14
CA GLY A 347 20.02 8.89 6.28
C GLY A 347 20.16 7.38 6.12
N GLU A 348 19.91 6.60 7.19
CA GLU A 348 19.89 5.14 7.11
C GLU A 348 18.78 4.64 6.18
N TYR A 349 17.57 5.18 6.34
CA TYR A 349 16.45 4.85 5.47
C TYR A 349 16.74 5.21 4.01
N ALA A 350 17.19 6.44 3.74
CA ALA A 350 17.48 6.93 2.38
C ALA A 350 18.58 6.13 1.68
N ARG A 351 19.61 5.68 2.43
CA ARG A 351 20.69 4.81 1.91
C ARG A 351 20.15 3.50 1.30
N VAL A 352 19.04 3.02 1.81
CA VAL A 352 18.37 1.81 1.33
C VAL A 352 17.22 2.16 0.38
N GLY A 353 16.42 3.15 0.75
CA GLY A 353 15.21 3.53 0.04
C GLY A 353 15.46 4.01 -1.38
N VAL A 354 16.46 4.88 -1.56
CA VAL A 354 16.77 5.40 -2.90
C VAL A 354 17.13 4.27 -3.89
N PRO A 355 18.10 3.37 -3.59
CA PRO A 355 18.41 2.28 -4.51
C PRO A 355 17.27 1.28 -4.70
N VAL A 356 16.55 0.91 -3.63
CA VAL A 356 15.39 -0.01 -3.74
C VAL A 356 14.32 0.60 -4.65
N THR A 357 14.00 1.88 -4.48
CA THR A 357 13.02 2.56 -5.35
C THR A 357 13.46 2.54 -6.81
N LEU A 358 14.71 2.91 -7.10
CA LEU A 358 15.21 2.92 -8.48
C LEU A 358 15.20 1.53 -9.11
N LEU A 359 15.63 0.50 -8.37
CA LEU A 359 15.63 -0.89 -8.84
C LEU A 359 14.20 -1.39 -9.10
N THR A 360 13.27 -1.13 -8.18
CA THR A 360 11.89 -1.59 -8.30
C THR A 360 11.13 -0.85 -9.39
N LEU A 361 11.35 0.47 -9.56
CA LEU A 361 10.79 1.24 -10.68
C LEU A 361 11.30 0.73 -12.02
N ALA A 362 12.63 0.54 -12.17
CA ALA A 362 13.22 0.01 -13.39
C ALA A 362 12.66 -1.38 -13.74
N TRP A 363 12.56 -2.28 -12.74
CA TRP A 363 11.93 -3.58 -12.89
C TRP A 363 10.47 -3.48 -13.34
N GLY A 364 9.67 -2.66 -12.64
CA GLY A 364 8.24 -2.51 -12.92
C GLY A 364 7.98 -1.93 -14.31
N ILE A 365 8.75 -0.92 -14.73
CA ILE A 365 8.68 -0.36 -16.10
C ILE A 365 8.98 -1.47 -17.11
N MET A 366 10.09 -2.21 -16.92
CA MET A 366 10.48 -3.29 -17.81
C MET A 366 9.37 -4.34 -17.96
N VAL A 367 8.80 -4.77 -16.85
CA VAL A 367 7.71 -5.78 -16.85
C VAL A 367 6.45 -5.24 -17.53
N LEU A 368 5.98 -4.06 -17.13
CA LEU A 368 4.72 -3.52 -17.63
C LEU A 368 4.79 -3.19 -19.14
N VAL A 369 5.91 -2.70 -19.62
CA VAL A 369 6.09 -2.42 -21.07
C VAL A 369 6.26 -3.72 -21.86
N ALA A 370 6.87 -4.75 -21.28
CA ALA A 370 7.03 -6.05 -21.95
C ALA A 370 5.73 -6.88 -21.99
N THR A 371 4.81 -6.67 -21.04
CA THR A 371 3.56 -7.44 -20.93
C THR A 371 2.33 -6.69 -21.45
N GLY A 372 2.49 -5.41 -21.81
CA GLY A 372 1.52 -4.59 -22.55
C GLY A 372 0.41 -4.05 -21.82
#